data_e136465bbcd913f0539b36455f3611dc
#
_entry.id   e136465bbcd913f0539b36455f3611dc
#
_cell.length_a   1.000
_cell.length_b   1.000
_cell.length_c   1.000
_cell.angle_alpha   90.00
_cell.angle_beta   90.00
_cell.angle_gamma   90.00
#
_symmetry.space_group_name_H-M   'P 1'
#
loop_
_entity.id
_entity.type
_entity.pdbx_description
1 polymer ?
#
loop_
_entity_poly.entity_id
_entity_poly.type
_entity_poly.pdbx_seq_one_letter_code
_entity_poly.pdbx_strand_id
1 'polypeptide(L)'
;PDFDGGLGFLFKWNMGWMNDTLRYFQQDPLYRKYQHNLLTFTMSYAFSENYILPLSHDEVVYGKGSLMGKMPGDYFWKFANLRLLRGYQVANPGKKLSFMGNEFGQFTEWDYRKELDWMLLGYEMHQKMQSYTRELNRFYLNHAALWQIDDSWDGYQWIQPDEQDLSIIAFRRIDKAGRELLVICNFTPVLREDLRLGVPKPGTYVPVFTSDAAKFGGGGYGSAPAESEEIPFREYALSAMFRVPPMSIT
;
A
#
# COMPACT_ATOMS: atom_id res chain seq x y z
N PRO A 1 -0.29 -23.02 -11.96
CA PRO A 1 -1.15 -22.29 -12.88
C PRO A 1 -2.06 -23.25 -13.67
N ASP A 2 -3.15 -22.73 -14.21
CA ASP A 2 -4.12 -23.54 -14.94
C ASP A 2 -3.54 -24.15 -16.21
N PHE A 3 -2.71 -23.40 -16.92
CA PHE A 3 -2.01 -23.84 -18.13
C PHE A 3 -0.89 -24.87 -17.89
N ASP A 4 -0.49 -25.09 -16.65
CA ASP A 4 0.47 -26.15 -16.25
C ASP A 4 -0.23 -27.40 -15.67
N GLY A 5 -1.52 -27.58 -15.96
CA GLY A 5 -2.27 -28.72 -15.46
C GLY A 5 -2.85 -28.56 -14.05
N GLY A 6 -3.08 -27.34 -13.64
CA GLY A 6 -3.74 -27.01 -12.36
C GLY A 6 -5.22 -27.44 -12.33
N LEU A 7 -5.90 -27.11 -11.23
CA LEU A 7 -7.29 -27.50 -10.95
C LEU A 7 -8.35 -26.69 -11.72
N GLY A 8 -7.97 -25.83 -12.64
CA GLY A 8 -8.90 -25.01 -13.45
C GLY A 8 -9.35 -23.70 -12.78
N PHE A 9 -8.70 -23.28 -11.69
CA PHE A 9 -8.95 -21.98 -11.06
C PHE A 9 -8.07 -20.90 -11.68
N LEU A 10 -8.69 -19.80 -12.13
CA LEU A 10 -7.98 -18.68 -12.77
C LEU A 10 -7.17 -17.84 -11.79
N PHE A 11 -7.59 -17.78 -10.53
CA PHE A 11 -6.96 -16.95 -9.50
C PHE A 11 -6.67 -17.74 -8.23
N LYS A 12 -5.61 -17.32 -7.55
CA LYS A 12 -5.19 -17.88 -6.27
C LYS A 12 -5.02 -16.76 -5.23
N TRP A 13 -5.48 -16.97 -4.01
CA TRP A 13 -5.21 -16.04 -2.93
C TRP A 13 -3.73 -16.07 -2.55
N ASN A 14 -3.09 -14.91 -2.54
CA ASN A 14 -1.70 -14.78 -2.10
C ASN A 14 -1.62 -14.71 -0.58
N MET A 15 -1.71 -15.87 0.06
CA MET A 15 -1.65 -15.97 1.51
C MET A 15 -0.26 -15.60 2.05
N GLY A 16 0.80 -15.81 1.27
CA GLY A 16 2.16 -15.39 1.60
C GLY A 16 2.24 -13.87 1.72
N TRP A 17 1.79 -13.14 0.70
CA TRP A 17 1.72 -11.67 0.74
C TRP A 17 0.90 -11.18 1.93
N MET A 18 -0.25 -11.77 2.17
CA MET A 18 -1.14 -11.38 3.28
C MET A 18 -0.45 -11.55 4.63
N ASN A 19 0.12 -12.73 4.89
CA ASN A 19 0.79 -13.02 6.17
C ASN A 19 2.00 -12.12 6.40
N ASP A 20 2.88 -11.98 5.41
CA ASP A 20 4.08 -11.16 5.50
C ASP A 20 3.74 -9.68 5.68
N THR A 21 2.78 -9.18 4.90
CA THR A 21 2.31 -7.79 4.99
C THR A 21 1.71 -7.51 6.37
N LEU A 22 0.79 -8.34 6.85
CA LEU A 22 0.17 -8.12 8.17
C LEU A 22 1.19 -8.24 9.30
N ARG A 23 2.11 -9.20 9.22
CA ARG A 23 3.21 -9.33 10.20
C ARG A 23 4.07 -8.08 10.24
N TYR A 24 4.40 -7.49 9.09
CA TYR A 24 5.15 -6.24 9.00
C TYR A 24 4.37 -5.07 9.60
N PHE A 25 3.11 -4.89 9.23
CA PHE A 25 2.29 -3.78 9.71
C PHE A 25 1.97 -3.84 11.20
N GLN A 26 1.94 -5.04 11.80
CA GLN A 26 1.77 -5.23 13.25
C GLN A 26 2.98 -4.80 14.08
N GLN A 27 4.16 -4.71 13.45
CA GLN A 27 5.37 -4.28 14.16
C GLN A 27 5.27 -2.80 14.54
N ASP A 28 5.80 -2.49 15.73
CA ASP A 28 6.09 -1.10 16.07
C ASP A 28 7.01 -0.50 14.98
N PRO A 29 6.73 0.70 14.48
CA PRO A 29 7.52 1.33 13.42
C PRO A 29 9.03 1.37 13.69
N LEU A 30 9.45 1.45 14.96
CA LEU A 30 10.86 1.43 15.37
C LEU A 30 11.58 0.14 14.93
N TYR A 31 10.87 -0.99 14.90
CA TYR A 31 11.43 -2.31 14.58
C TYR A 31 11.22 -2.74 13.15
N ARG A 32 10.46 -2.01 12.34
CA ARG A 32 10.13 -2.35 10.95
C ARG A 32 11.36 -2.54 10.07
N LYS A 33 12.41 -1.78 10.31
CA LYS A 33 13.68 -1.89 9.58
C LYS A 33 14.30 -3.29 9.63
N TYR A 34 14.07 -4.05 10.69
CA TYR A 34 14.59 -5.41 10.85
C TYR A 34 13.73 -6.48 10.16
N GLN A 35 12.57 -6.10 9.63
CA GLN A 35 11.62 -6.97 8.97
C GLN A 35 11.30 -6.53 7.54
N HIS A 36 12.15 -5.68 6.97
CA HIS A 36 11.94 -5.05 5.66
C HIS A 36 11.73 -6.06 4.53
N ASN A 37 12.38 -7.23 4.62
CA ASN A 37 12.24 -8.34 3.69
C ASN A 37 10.80 -8.88 3.58
N LEU A 38 9.95 -8.71 4.60
CA LEU A 38 8.54 -9.11 4.54
C LEU A 38 7.75 -8.31 3.47
N LEU A 39 8.22 -7.13 3.09
CA LEU A 39 7.61 -6.34 2.01
C LEU A 39 8.13 -6.72 0.64
N THR A 40 9.38 -7.15 0.54
CA THR A 40 10.07 -7.33 -0.74
C THR A 40 10.09 -8.79 -1.20
N PHE A 41 10.11 -9.75 -0.28
CA PHE A 41 10.20 -11.17 -0.60
C PHE A 41 9.04 -11.67 -1.47
N THR A 42 7.83 -11.16 -1.26
CA THR A 42 6.65 -11.58 -2.02
C THR A 42 6.76 -11.31 -3.51
N MET A 43 7.58 -10.33 -3.89
CA MET A 43 7.82 -10.02 -5.31
C MET A 43 8.65 -11.11 -6.01
N SER A 44 9.37 -11.97 -5.28
CA SER A 44 10.12 -13.09 -5.86
C SER A 44 9.23 -14.14 -6.54
N TYR A 45 7.96 -14.20 -6.16
CA TYR A 45 6.97 -15.13 -6.71
C TYR A 45 5.66 -14.45 -7.17
N ALA A 46 5.58 -13.12 -7.15
CA ALA A 46 4.36 -12.36 -7.42
C ALA A 46 3.70 -12.68 -8.77
N PHE A 47 4.48 -13.15 -9.75
CA PHE A 47 4.03 -13.46 -11.11
C PHE A 47 4.06 -14.96 -11.42
N SER A 48 4.22 -15.82 -10.42
CA SER A 48 4.15 -17.28 -10.60
C SER A 48 2.73 -17.80 -10.77
N GLU A 49 1.72 -17.01 -10.37
CA GLU A 49 0.29 -17.31 -10.45
C GLU A 49 -0.49 -16.00 -10.69
N ASN A 50 -1.75 -16.11 -11.09
CA ASN A 50 -2.67 -14.98 -11.09
C ASN A 50 -3.18 -14.72 -9.66
N TYR A 51 -2.52 -13.83 -8.95
CA TYR A 51 -2.83 -13.61 -7.55
C TYR A 51 -3.94 -12.61 -7.27
N ILE A 52 -4.72 -12.92 -6.23
CA ILE A 52 -5.54 -11.96 -5.49
C ILE A 52 -4.80 -11.67 -4.17
N LEU A 53 -4.67 -10.40 -3.81
CA LEU A 53 -4.11 -9.94 -2.54
C LEU A 53 -5.24 -9.85 -1.50
N PRO A 54 -5.39 -10.86 -0.62
CA PRO A 54 -6.54 -10.92 0.26
C PRO A 54 -6.31 -10.11 1.55
N LEU A 55 -7.32 -9.32 1.94
CA LEU A 55 -7.59 -8.93 3.31
C LEU A 55 -9.02 -9.40 3.57
N SER A 56 -9.16 -10.69 3.85
CA SER A 56 -10.40 -11.43 3.87
C SER A 56 -11.01 -11.55 5.26
N HIS A 57 -12.05 -12.38 5.40
CA HIS A 57 -12.61 -12.72 6.71
C HIS A 57 -11.61 -13.50 7.57
N ASP A 58 -10.76 -14.31 6.97
CA ASP A 58 -9.81 -15.17 7.70
C ASP A 58 -8.87 -14.38 8.61
N GLU A 59 -8.54 -13.15 8.24
CA GLU A 59 -7.63 -12.28 9.01
C GLU A 59 -8.32 -11.58 10.19
N VAL A 60 -9.67 -11.62 10.24
CA VAL A 60 -10.46 -10.83 11.20
C VAL A 60 -11.48 -11.65 12.00
N VAL A 61 -11.25 -12.97 12.11
CA VAL A 61 -12.12 -13.92 12.85
C VAL A 61 -11.33 -14.77 13.85
N TYR A 62 -12.04 -15.42 14.75
CA TYR A 62 -11.53 -16.46 15.66
C TYR A 62 -10.35 -16.03 16.53
N GLY A 63 -10.46 -14.89 17.18
CA GLY A 63 -9.44 -14.36 18.09
C GLY A 63 -8.29 -13.63 17.39
N LYS A 64 -8.38 -13.42 16.08
CA LYS A 64 -7.35 -12.68 15.32
C LYS A 64 -7.52 -11.15 15.41
N GLY A 65 -8.67 -10.67 15.89
CA GLY A 65 -8.99 -9.25 15.96
C GLY A 65 -9.26 -8.60 14.60
N SER A 66 -9.61 -7.31 14.59
CA SER A 66 -9.82 -6.54 13.34
C SER A 66 -8.51 -6.10 12.71
N LEU A 67 -8.54 -5.65 11.44
CA LEU A 67 -7.36 -5.01 10.81
C LEU A 67 -6.94 -3.76 11.57
N MET A 68 -7.90 -2.93 12.00
CA MET A 68 -7.64 -1.76 12.83
C MET A 68 -6.98 -2.13 14.16
N GLY A 69 -7.44 -3.22 14.79
CA GLY A 69 -6.88 -3.75 16.04
C GLY A 69 -5.41 -4.17 15.92
N LYS A 70 -5.01 -4.64 14.74
CA LYS A 70 -3.63 -5.06 14.45
C LYS A 70 -2.65 -3.89 14.28
N MET A 71 -3.15 -2.68 13.98
CA MET A 71 -2.29 -1.52 13.75
C MET A 71 -1.71 -0.99 15.06
N PRO A 72 -0.38 -0.78 15.15
CA PRO A 72 0.25 -0.21 16.33
C PRO A 72 -0.03 1.28 16.49
N GLY A 73 0.26 1.80 17.68
CA GLY A 73 0.12 3.21 18.02
C GLY A 73 -1.24 3.60 18.58
N ASP A 74 -1.42 4.89 18.81
CA ASP A 74 -2.68 5.48 19.25
C ASP A 74 -3.74 5.54 18.14
N TYR A 75 -4.89 6.14 18.43
CA TYR A 75 -6.02 6.24 17.51
C TYR A 75 -5.64 6.85 16.14
N PHE A 76 -4.85 7.93 16.15
CA PHE A 76 -4.41 8.59 14.91
C PHE A 76 -3.50 7.68 14.09
N TRP A 77 -2.49 7.09 14.73
CA TRP A 77 -1.52 6.23 14.05
C TRP A 77 -2.11 4.91 13.59
N LYS A 78 -3.11 4.38 14.27
CA LYS A 78 -3.87 3.21 13.79
C LYS A 78 -4.54 3.49 12.45
N PHE A 79 -5.21 4.63 12.31
CA PHE A 79 -5.82 5.03 11.04
C PHE A 79 -4.78 5.33 9.96
N ALA A 80 -3.66 5.97 10.30
CA ALA A 80 -2.58 6.21 9.35
C ALA A 80 -2.00 4.89 8.81
N ASN A 81 -1.74 3.92 9.69
CA ASN A 81 -1.31 2.57 9.31
C ASN A 81 -2.35 1.85 8.43
N LEU A 82 -3.63 1.93 8.78
CA LEU A 82 -4.69 1.27 8.01
C LEU A 82 -4.82 1.88 6.61
N ARG A 83 -4.73 3.21 6.48
CA ARG A 83 -4.70 3.87 5.16
C ARG A 83 -3.47 3.43 4.36
N LEU A 84 -2.29 3.39 4.98
CA LEU A 84 -1.07 2.93 4.33
C LEU A 84 -1.19 1.47 3.88
N LEU A 85 -1.71 0.56 4.72
CA LEU A 85 -1.94 -0.85 4.37
C LEU A 85 -2.85 -0.98 3.15
N ARG A 86 -3.96 -0.25 3.14
CA ARG A 86 -4.92 -0.29 2.02
C ARG A 86 -4.33 0.28 0.74
N GLY A 87 -3.61 1.40 0.84
CA GLY A 87 -2.88 1.98 -0.29
C GLY A 87 -1.80 1.03 -0.83
N TYR A 88 -1.03 0.41 0.07
CA TYR A 88 -0.03 -0.59 -0.29
C TYR A 88 -0.66 -1.80 -1.00
N GLN A 89 -1.79 -2.32 -0.50
CA GLN A 89 -2.53 -3.40 -1.19
C GLN A 89 -2.93 -2.98 -2.61
N VAL A 90 -3.45 -1.77 -2.78
CA VAL A 90 -3.90 -1.28 -4.09
C VAL A 90 -2.74 -1.06 -5.06
N ALA A 91 -1.60 -0.58 -4.57
CA ALA A 91 -0.44 -0.31 -5.40
C ALA A 91 0.35 -1.57 -5.81
N ASN A 92 0.30 -2.66 -5.03
CA ASN A 92 0.98 -3.92 -5.39
C ASN A 92 0.31 -4.61 -6.59
N PRO A 93 1.05 -5.42 -7.38
CA PRO A 93 0.46 -6.20 -8.46
C PRO A 93 -0.46 -7.32 -7.94
N GLY A 94 -1.45 -7.71 -8.72
CA GLY A 94 -2.48 -8.69 -8.38
C GLY A 94 -3.85 -8.04 -8.11
N LYS A 95 -4.91 -8.84 -8.09
CA LYS A 95 -6.27 -8.37 -7.82
C LYS A 95 -6.48 -8.11 -6.33
N LYS A 96 -7.45 -7.28 -5.97
CA LYS A 96 -7.63 -6.78 -4.60
C LYS A 96 -8.88 -7.39 -3.97
N LEU A 97 -8.74 -7.95 -2.77
CA LEU A 97 -9.88 -8.41 -1.98
C LEU A 97 -9.87 -7.68 -0.64
N SER A 98 -10.97 -7.04 -0.32
CA SER A 98 -11.21 -6.40 0.97
C SER A 98 -12.52 -6.90 1.55
N PHE A 99 -12.47 -7.34 2.80
CA PHE A 99 -13.64 -7.82 3.50
C PHE A 99 -14.43 -6.65 4.12
N MET A 100 -15.75 -6.86 4.30
CA MET A 100 -16.66 -5.87 4.86
C MET A 100 -16.21 -5.39 6.25
N GLY A 101 -16.39 -4.11 6.53
CA GLY A 101 -15.94 -3.45 7.77
C GLY A 101 -14.53 -2.86 7.69
N ASN A 102 -13.67 -3.39 6.81
CA ASN A 102 -12.32 -2.87 6.62
C ASN A 102 -12.32 -1.47 6.00
N GLU A 103 -13.34 -1.14 5.21
CA GLU A 103 -13.47 0.12 4.47
C GLU A 103 -13.70 1.34 5.38
N PHE A 104 -14.23 1.12 6.60
CA PHE A 104 -14.41 2.18 7.58
C PHE A 104 -13.63 1.95 8.89
N GLY A 105 -12.80 0.90 8.93
CA GLY A 105 -11.92 0.63 10.06
C GLY A 105 -12.66 0.08 11.29
N GLN A 106 -13.47 -0.96 11.13
CA GLN A 106 -14.14 -1.63 12.24
C GLN A 106 -13.12 -2.03 13.31
N PHE A 107 -13.42 -1.75 14.58
CA PHE A 107 -12.52 -2.06 15.70
C PHE A 107 -12.67 -3.49 16.22
N THR A 108 -13.89 -4.01 16.21
CA THR A 108 -14.16 -5.34 16.71
C THR A 108 -13.84 -6.39 15.66
N GLU A 109 -13.53 -7.59 16.14
CA GLU A 109 -13.43 -8.77 15.29
C GLU A 109 -14.77 -9.04 14.60
N TRP A 110 -14.74 -9.46 13.35
CA TRP A 110 -15.95 -9.83 12.64
C TRP A 110 -16.61 -11.08 13.24
N ASP A 111 -17.91 -10.98 13.47
CA ASP A 111 -18.74 -12.08 13.97
C ASP A 111 -19.99 -12.22 13.07
N TYR A 112 -20.12 -13.36 12.40
CA TYR A 112 -21.24 -13.62 11.50
C TYR A 112 -22.64 -13.56 12.16
N ARG A 113 -22.69 -13.59 13.49
CA ARG A 113 -23.93 -13.51 14.28
C ARG A 113 -24.39 -12.07 14.55
N LYS A 114 -23.59 -11.09 14.16
CA LYS A 114 -23.83 -9.67 14.42
C LYS A 114 -23.72 -8.86 13.13
N GLU A 115 -24.41 -7.77 13.09
CA GLU A 115 -24.14 -6.74 12.08
C GLU A 115 -22.78 -6.06 12.32
N LEU A 116 -22.29 -5.36 11.30
CA LEU A 116 -21.09 -4.53 11.43
C LEU A 116 -21.35 -3.38 12.41
N ASP A 117 -20.30 -2.86 13.00
CA ASP A 117 -20.37 -1.75 13.97
C ASP A 117 -20.69 -0.41 13.26
N TRP A 118 -21.84 -0.32 12.60
CA TRP A 118 -22.26 0.85 11.81
C TRP A 118 -22.28 2.15 12.61
N MET A 119 -22.43 2.09 13.94
CA MET A 119 -22.32 3.24 14.83
C MET A 119 -20.99 3.98 14.71
N LEU A 120 -19.93 3.28 14.30
CA LEU A 120 -18.59 3.89 14.09
C LEU A 120 -18.61 4.98 13.02
N LEU A 121 -19.53 4.92 12.06
CA LEU A 121 -19.71 5.98 11.07
C LEU A 121 -20.27 7.28 11.66
N GLY A 122 -20.65 7.30 12.93
CA GLY A 122 -20.90 8.53 13.69
C GLY A 122 -19.63 9.28 14.10
N TYR A 123 -18.45 8.66 13.97
CA TYR A 123 -17.17 9.26 14.35
C TYR A 123 -16.38 9.70 13.13
N GLU A 124 -15.79 10.88 13.22
CA GLU A 124 -15.14 11.56 12.09
C GLU A 124 -14.04 10.71 11.40
N MET A 125 -13.17 10.05 12.17
CA MET A 125 -12.07 9.29 11.60
C MET A 125 -12.55 8.06 10.81
N HIS A 126 -13.64 7.42 11.22
CA HIS A 126 -14.24 6.31 10.50
C HIS A 126 -14.92 6.77 9.20
N GLN A 127 -15.59 7.93 9.21
CA GLN A 127 -16.11 8.57 8.00
C GLN A 127 -14.99 8.93 7.02
N LYS A 128 -13.88 9.48 7.54
CA LYS A 128 -12.69 9.81 6.75
C LYS A 128 -12.03 8.57 6.18
N MET A 129 -11.96 7.47 6.93
CA MET A 129 -11.45 6.18 6.43
C MET A 129 -12.34 5.62 5.33
N GLN A 130 -13.66 5.68 5.47
CA GLN A 130 -14.59 5.27 4.42
C GLN A 130 -14.43 6.14 3.16
N SER A 131 -14.28 7.46 3.35
CA SER A 131 -14.01 8.38 2.25
C SER A 131 -12.68 8.06 1.55
N TYR A 132 -11.63 7.78 2.32
CA TYR A 132 -10.34 7.32 1.79
C TYR A 132 -10.50 6.06 0.93
N THR A 133 -11.18 5.04 1.44
CA THR A 133 -11.40 3.79 0.70
C THR A 133 -12.16 4.03 -0.61
N ARG A 134 -13.17 4.89 -0.59
CA ARG A 134 -13.94 5.28 -1.79
C ARG A 134 -13.05 5.97 -2.83
N GLU A 135 -12.25 6.94 -2.40
CA GLU A 135 -11.37 7.68 -3.30
C GLU A 135 -10.23 6.79 -3.82
N LEU A 136 -9.68 5.92 -2.98
CA LEU A 136 -8.65 4.95 -3.36
C LEU A 136 -9.18 3.97 -4.42
N ASN A 137 -10.40 3.46 -4.27
CA ASN A 137 -11.04 2.59 -5.26
C ASN A 137 -11.27 3.32 -6.59
N ARG A 138 -11.70 4.59 -6.56
CA ARG A 138 -11.82 5.42 -7.77
C ARG A 138 -10.47 5.66 -8.42
N PHE A 139 -9.45 5.96 -7.62
CA PHE A 139 -8.08 6.13 -8.09
C PHE A 139 -7.58 4.87 -8.79
N TYR A 140 -7.78 3.70 -8.19
CA TYR A 140 -7.44 2.40 -8.79
C TYR A 140 -8.10 2.22 -10.16
N LEU A 141 -9.41 2.43 -10.26
CA LEU A 141 -10.15 2.26 -11.51
C LEU A 141 -9.70 3.23 -12.62
N ASN A 142 -9.35 4.45 -12.24
CA ASN A 142 -8.98 5.51 -13.19
C ASN A 142 -7.51 5.45 -13.63
N HIS A 143 -6.67 4.64 -12.97
CA HIS A 143 -5.25 4.54 -13.28
C HIS A 143 -4.89 3.12 -13.74
N ALA A 144 -4.88 2.94 -15.06
CA ALA A 144 -4.63 1.64 -15.69
C ALA A 144 -3.30 0.99 -15.25
N ALA A 145 -2.30 1.79 -14.88
CA ALA A 145 -1.04 1.31 -14.36
C ALA A 145 -1.18 0.42 -13.10
N LEU A 146 -2.27 0.57 -12.33
CA LEU A 146 -2.49 -0.21 -11.11
C LEU A 146 -3.13 -1.57 -11.33
N TRP A 147 -3.69 -1.84 -12.53
CA TRP A 147 -4.46 -3.07 -12.74
C TRP A 147 -4.33 -3.71 -14.13
N GLN A 148 -3.74 -3.02 -15.10
CA GLN A 148 -3.73 -3.49 -16.49
C GLN A 148 -2.68 -4.56 -16.74
N ILE A 149 -1.53 -4.47 -16.07
CA ILE A 149 -0.45 -5.45 -16.10
C ILE A 149 -0.16 -5.84 -14.64
N ASP A 150 -0.83 -6.90 -14.19
CA ASP A 150 -0.73 -7.40 -12.81
C ASP A 150 0.01 -8.75 -12.72
N ASP A 151 0.45 -9.28 -13.86
CA ASP A 151 0.91 -10.65 -14.05
C ASP A 151 2.35 -10.74 -14.58
N SER A 152 3.04 -9.62 -14.71
CA SER A 152 4.43 -9.60 -15.17
C SER A 152 5.22 -8.39 -14.64
N TRP A 153 6.55 -8.49 -14.73
CA TRP A 153 7.48 -7.42 -14.43
C TRP A 153 7.34 -6.20 -15.35
N ASP A 154 6.68 -6.32 -16.50
CA ASP A 154 6.41 -5.18 -17.38
C ASP A 154 5.51 -4.13 -16.70
N GLY A 155 4.64 -4.57 -15.79
CA GLY A 155 3.73 -3.70 -15.02
C GLY A 155 4.28 -3.22 -13.68
N TYR A 156 5.47 -3.71 -13.26
CA TYR A 156 6.06 -3.40 -11.97
C TYR A 156 7.57 -3.32 -12.03
N GLN A 157 8.15 -2.26 -11.50
CA GLN A 157 9.60 -2.16 -11.37
C GLN A 157 9.97 -1.49 -10.04
N TRP A 158 10.96 -2.05 -9.37
CA TRP A 158 11.56 -1.44 -8.20
C TRP A 158 12.28 -0.13 -8.54
N ILE A 159 12.17 0.85 -7.66
CA ILE A 159 12.98 2.07 -7.62
C ILE A 159 13.92 2.00 -6.43
N GLN A 160 13.37 1.65 -5.25
CA GLN A 160 14.08 1.61 -3.98
C GLN A 160 13.51 0.48 -3.12
N PRO A 161 13.95 -0.77 -3.31
CA PRO A 161 13.46 -1.90 -2.53
C PRO A 161 14.11 -2.05 -1.15
N ASP A 162 15.31 -1.51 -0.95
CA ASP A 162 16.26 -1.85 0.11
C ASP A 162 16.60 -0.68 1.07
N GLU A 163 15.73 0.33 1.17
CA GLU A 163 15.92 1.45 2.13
C GLU A 163 15.36 1.07 3.51
N GLN A 164 15.90 -0.02 4.07
CA GLN A 164 15.42 -0.59 5.33
C GLN A 164 15.63 0.32 6.53
N ASP A 165 16.75 1.06 6.59
CA ASP A 165 17.05 1.94 7.73
C ASP A 165 16.06 3.09 7.86
N LEU A 166 15.50 3.54 6.76
CA LEU A 166 14.41 4.53 6.73
C LEU A 166 13.03 3.88 6.74
N SER A 167 12.93 2.55 6.59
CA SER A 167 11.69 1.81 6.36
C SER A 167 10.86 2.41 5.22
N ILE A 168 11.49 2.60 4.07
CA ILE A 168 10.90 3.14 2.86
C ILE A 168 11.04 2.12 1.74
N ILE A 169 10.01 1.99 0.93
CA ILE A 169 10.10 1.36 -0.38
C ILE A 169 9.56 2.30 -1.45
N ALA A 170 10.13 2.22 -2.62
CA ALA A 170 9.61 2.88 -3.81
C ALA A 170 9.64 1.94 -5.01
N PHE A 171 8.59 2.01 -5.81
CA PHE A 171 8.44 1.24 -7.03
C PHE A 171 7.57 1.99 -8.02
N ARG A 172 7.56 1.54 -9.26
CA ARG A 172 6.65 2.07 -10.28
C ARG A 172 5.71 1.02 -10.82
N ARG A 173 4.49 1.47 -11.13
CA ARG A 173 3.48 0.71 -11.85
C ARG A 173 3.35 1.27 -13.26
N ILE A 174 3.23 0.41 -14.24
CA ILE A 174 3.27 0.76 -15.66
C ILE A 174 2.08 0.13 -16.36
N ASP A 175 1.37 0.89 -17.22
CA ASP A 175 0.29 0.37 -18.06
C ASP A 175 0.77 -0.01 -19.46
N LYS A 176 -0.10 -0.62 -20.26
CA LYS A 176 0.17 -1.04 -21.63
C LYS A 176 0.50 0.11 -22.59
N ALA A 177 0.17 1.34 -22.22
CA ALA A 177 0.50 2.55 -23.00
C ALA A 177 1.82 3.20 -22.55
N GLY A 178 2.51 2.61 -21.56
CA GLY A 178 3.74 3.15 -20.98
C GLY A 178 3.54 4.34 -20.05
N ARG A 179 2.29 4.60 -19.61
CA ARG A 179 2.02 5.57 -18.54
C ARG A 179 2.34 4.92 -17.20
N GLU A 180 2.91 5.69 -16.30
CA GLU A 180 3.44 5.16 -15.04
C GLU A 180 3.06 6.00 -13.83
N LEU A 181 3.01 5.32 -12.70
CA LEU A 181 2.89 5.90 -11.38
C LEU A 181 4.14 5.52 -10.59
N LEU A 182 4.83 6.49 -10.02
CA LEU A 182 5.82 6.29 -8.99
C LEU A 182 5.09 6.19 -7.65
N VAL A 183 5.33 5.11 -6.93
CA VAL A 183 4.73 4.84 -5.62
C VAL A 183 5.81 4.90 -4.57
N ILE A 184 5.62 5.70 -3.52
CA ILE A 184 6.54 5.82 -2.39
C ILE A 184 5.77 5.51 -1.10
N CYS A 185 6.26 4.53 -0.32
CA CYS A 185 5.69 4.15 0.97
C CYS A 185 6.67 4.49 2.10
N ASN A 186 6.22 5.29 3.06
CA ASN A 186 6.94 5.57 4.30
C ASN A 186 6.24 4.85 5.45
N PHE A 187 6.90 3.86 6.01
CA PHE A 187 6.36 3.03 7.10
C PHE A 187 6.75 3.53 8.50
N THR A 188 7.24 4.77 8.60
CA THR A 188 7.63 5.39 9.88
C THR A 188 6.81 6.64 10.19
N PRO A 189 6.65 7.02 11.47
CA PRO A 189 5.99 8.27 11.84
C PRO A 189 6.89 9.49 11.66
N VAL A 190 7.88 9.42 10.76
CA VAL A 190 8.86 10.48 10.50
C VAL A 190 8.61 11.08 9.13
N LEU A 191 8.42 12.40 9.07
CA LEU A 191 8.39 13.14 7.82
C LEU A 191 9.77 13.06 7.15
N ARG A 192 9.80 12.72 5.87
CA ARG A 192 11.00 12.77 5.03
C ARG A 192 10.91 14.00 4.14
N GLU A 193 11.61 15.06 4.54
CA GLU A 193 11.57 16.32 3.79
C GLU A 193 12.31 16.22 2.47
N ASP A 194 13.47 15.53 2.46
CA ASP A 194 14.42 15.49 1.37
C ASP A 194 14.85 14.05 1.06
N LEU A 195 13.89 13.21 0.65
CA LEU A 195 14.17 11.84 0.25
C LEU A 195 14.62 11.83 -1.21
N ARG A 196 15.90 11.55 -1.47
CA ARG A 196 16.40 11.37 -2.84
C ARG A 196 16.09 9.96 -3.33
N LEU A 197 15.47 9.88 -4.50
CA LEU A 197 15.23 8.63 -5.21
C LEU A 197 15.71 8.74 -6.65
N GLY A 198 16.24 7.63 -7.19
CA GLY A 198 16.48 7.51 -8.61
C GLY A 198 15.17 7.57 -9.39
N VAL A 199 15.16 8.21 -10.55
CA VAL A 199 13.97 8.32 -11.39
C VAL A 199 14.29 7.95 -12.85
N PRO A 200 13.36 7.26 -13.55
CA PRO A 200 13.65 6.72 -14.89
C PRO A 200 13.55 7.74 -16.01
N LYS A 201 12.86 8.86 -15.80
CA LYS A 201 12.56 9.85 -16.85
C LYS A 201 12.81 11.27 -16.36
N PRO A 202 13.25 12.17 -17.23
CA PRO A 202 13.31 13.59 -16.91
C PRO A 202 11.91 14.19 -16.83
N GLY A 203 11.76 15.23 -16.00
CA GLY A 203 10.53 16.02 -15.86
C GLY A 203 10.08 16.20 -14.42
N THR A 204 8.87 16.70 -14.28
CA THR A 204 8.23 16.98 -12.99
C THR A 204 7.40 15.77 -12.52
N TYR A 205 7.68 15.28 -11.34
CA TYR A 205 6.91 14.24 -10.65
C TYR A 205 5.86 14.90 -9.77
N VAL A 206 4.60 14.85 -10.20
CA VAL A 206 3.49 15.54 -9.54
C VAL A 206 2.73 14.54 -8.65
N PRO A 207 2.54 14.80 -7.34
CA PRO A 207 1.75 13.94 -6.48
C PRO A 207 0.27 13.99 -6.91
N VAL A 208 -0.30 12.82 -7.19
CA VAL A 208 -1.69 12.65 -7.64
C VAL A 208 -2.59 12.02 -6.58
N PHE A 209 -1.98 11.37 -5.60
CA PHE A 209 -2.68 10.77 -4.47
C PHE A 209 -1.76 10.67 -3.26
N THR A 210 -2.27 10.92 -2.05
CA THR A 210 -1.56 10.64 -0.79
C THR A 210 -2.55 10.20 0.27
N SER A 211 -2.16 9.18 1.03
CA SER A 211 -2.94 8.69 2.17
C SER A 211 -2.91 9.65 3.38
N ASP A 212 -2.01 10.63 3.38
CA ASP A 212 -1.86 11.61 4.45
C ASP A 212 -2.72 12.88 4.26
N ALA A 213 -3.51 12.96 3.21
CA ALA A 213 -4.38 14.12 3.00
C ALA A 213 -5.33 14.34 4.19
N ALA A 214 -5.47 15.60 4.65
CA ALA A 214 -6.31 15.98 5.79
C ALA A 214 -7.78 15.55 5.61
N LYS A 215 -8.28 15.56 4.38
CA LYS A 215 -9.63 15.05 4.06
C LYS A 215 -9.84 13.57 4.39
N PHE A 216 -8.77 12.80 4.53
CA PHE A 216 -8.77 11.39 4.93
C PHE A 216 -8.38 11.17 6.39
N GLY A 217 -8.22 12.25 7.17
CA GLY A 217 -7.74 12.18 8.56
C GLY A 217 -6.24 11.98 8.68
N GLY A 218 -5.48 12.31 7.64
CA GLY A 218 -4.03 12.39 7.70
C GLY A 218 -3.52 13.67 8.34
N GLY A 219 -2.21 13.78 8.52
CA GLY A 219 -1.55 14.94 9.10
C GLY A 219 -1.58 16.17 8.19
N GLY A 220 -1.85 15.97 6.90
CA GLY A 220 -1.87 17.07 5.93
C GLY A 220 -0.50 17.65 5.64
N TYR A 221 0.58 16.88 5.85
CA TYR A 221 1.95 17.33 5.55
C TYR A 221 2.16 17.63 4.07
N GLY A 222 1.33 17.02 3.21
CA GLY A 222 1.38 17.20 1.77
C GLY A 222 2.62 16.59 1.12
N SER A 223 2.54 16.45 -0.18
CA SER A 223 3.69 16.16 -1.06
C SER A 223 3.75 17.27 -2.09
N ALA A 224 4.94 17.76 -2.39
CA ALA A 224 5.15 18.77 -3.41
C ALA A 224 5.59 18.12 -4.73
N PRO A 225 5.39 18.77 -5.89
CA PRO A 225 6.04 18.37 -7.13
C PRO A 225 7.56 18.32 -6.96
N ALA A 226 8.20 17.31 -7.55
CA ALA A 226 9.64 17.11 -7.51
C ALA A 226 10.20 17.16 -8.94
N GLU A 227 11.22 17.94 -9.15
CA GLU A 227 11.91 18.03 -10.45
C GLU A 227 13.04 16.99 -10.51
N SER A 228 13.18 16.34 -11.66
CA SER A 228 14.33 15.48 -11.91
C SER A 228 15.58 16.30 -12.12
N GLU A 229 16.69 15.83 -11.58
CA GLU A 229 18.01 16.41 -11.69
C GLU A 229 18.94 15.43 -12.41
N GLU A 230 19.91 15.93 -13.19
CA GLU A 230 20.98 15.12 -13.78
C GLU A 230 22.04 14.73 -12.74
N ILE A 231 21.56 14.18 -11.64
CA ILE A 231 22.38 13.67 -10.53
C ILE A 231 22.13 12.17 -10.44
N PRO A 232 23.12 11.33 -10.78
CA PRO A 232 22.97 9.89 -10.67
C PRO A 232 22.68 9.45 -9.24
N PHE A 233 21.74 8.51 -9.10
CA PHE A 233 21.42 7.88 -7.83
C PHE A 233 21.11 6.39 -8.04
N ARG A 234 21.91 5.54 -7.41
CA ARG A 234 21.91 4.08 -7.65
C ARG A 234 22.07 3.75 -9.14
N GLU A 235 21.19 2.93 -9.70
CA GLU A 235 21.21 2.54 -11.12
C GLU A 235 20.61 3.57 -12.09
N TYR A 236 20.07 4.68 -11.58
CA TYR A 236 19.44 5.71 -12.39
C TYR A 236 20.42 6.87 -12.68
N ALA A 237 20.43 7.34 -13.93
CA ALA A 237 21.19 8.53 -14.30
C ALA A 237 20.58 9.84 -13.78
N LEU A 238 19.30 9.79 -13.42
CA LEU A 238 18.53 10.92 -12.91
C LEU A 238 18.03 10.61 -11.49
N SER A 239 17.83 11.65 -10.71
CA SER A 239 17.18 11.53 -9.40
C SER A 239 16.30 12.74 -9.13
N ALA A 240 15.41 12.62 -8.12
CA ALA A 240 14.60 13.73 -7.65
C ALA A 240 14.49 13.71 -6.12
N MET A 241 14.22 14.88 -5.54
CA MET A 241 14.02 15.03 -4.10
C MET A 241 12.53 15.04 -3.78
N PHE A 242 12.10 14.10 -2.96
CA PHE A 242 10.70 13.92 -2.59
C PHE A 242 10.44 14.27 -1.13
N ARG A 243 9.37 15.02 -0.90
CA ARG A 243 8.78 15.15 0.44
C ARG A 243 7.75 14.05 0.64
N VAL A 244 8.00 13.17 1.63
CA VAL A 244 7.16 12.00 1.88
C VAL A 244 6.58 12.06 3.30
N PRO A 245 5.25 12.18 3.44
CA PRO A 245 4.59 12.28 4.75
C PRO A 245 4.83 11.07 5.64
N PRO A 246 4.66 11.24 6.97
CA PRO A 246 4.76 10.14 7.93
C PRO A 246 3.68 9.07 7.69
N MET A 247 4.03 7.81 7.87
CA MET A 247 3.10 6.66 7.82
C MET A 247 2.13 6.76 6.63
N SER A 248 2.68 6.92 5.44
CA SER A 248 1.90 7.22 4.25
C SER A 248 2.36 6.51 2.99
N ILE A 249 1.47 6.48 2.01
CA ILE A 249 1.73 6.16 0.62
C ILE A 249 1.36 7.36 -0.24
N THR A 250 2.26 7.69 -1.14
CA THR A 250 2.07 8.76 -2.12
C THR A 250 2.35 8.23 -3.51
#